data_e92e9fd3cdffbe80cf324c343d357ce7
#
_entry.id   e92e9fd3cdffbe80cf324c343d357ce7
#
_cell.length_a   1.000
_cell.length_b   1.000
_cell.length_c   1.000
_cell.angle_alpha   90.00
_cell.angle_beta   90.00
_cell.angle_gamma   90.00
#
_symmetry.space_group_name_H-M   'P 1'
#
loop_
_entity.id
_entity.type
_entity.pdbx_description
1 polymer ?
#
loop_
_entity_poly.entity_id
_entity_poly.type
_entity_poly.pdbx_seq_one_letter_code
_entity_poly.pdbx_strand_id
1 'polypeptide(L)'
;MRMVSAAALTLIALCAGPAGAEDLKAFKLTIDGVTVDIDPGESADVTLPGGKQSRVTLERNDFATFSGSDFSFVHPSNISVTKTDLGDDIAQYLMASALGTIVVVQEYGKMNPVSLNQLMLQEMTKESVQAGATLTQEPTTRKLADGKELTGIRAQVKTRTDTADFEIVGFGLADRGLLFITRVAGEDAATEKPLIDKFWQSLKVKL
;
A
#
# COMPACT_ATOMS: atom_id res chain seq x y z
N MET A 1 19.60 -36.83 -78.48
CA MET A 1 20.51 -35.99 -77.76
C MET A 1 19.73 -34.88 -77.14
N ARG A 2 19.32 -35.00 -75.83
CA ARG A 2 18.68 -33.96 -75.03
C ARG A 2 19.29 -34.01 -73.68
N MET A 3 20.02 -32.95 -73.35
CA MET A 3 20.64 -32.72 -72.04
C MET A 3 19.56 -32.33 -71.05
N VAL A 4 19.53 -32.99 -69.91
CA VAL A 4 18.70 -32.62 -68.77
C VAL A 4 19.61 -31.97 -67.75
N SER A 5 19.43 -30.67 -67.57
CA SER A 5 20.12 -29.89 -66.50
C SER A 5 19.46 -30.17 -65.15
N ALA A 6 20.22 -30.69 -64.24
CA ALA A 6 19.83 -30.82 -62.82
C ALA A 6 20.07 -29.48 -62.09
N ALA A 7 19.00 -28.85 -61.64
CA ALA A 7 19.05 -27.69 -60.73
C ALA A 7 19.22 -28.17 -59.29
N ALA A 8 20.36 -27.84 -58.68
CA ALA A 8 20.58 -28.09 -57.27
C ALA A 8 19.86 -27.02 -56.43
N LEU A 9 18.89 -27.44 -55.66
CA LEU A 9 18.17 -26.59 -54.68
C LEU A 9 19.00 -26.57 -53.39
N THR A 10 19.65 -25.45 -53.11
CA THR A 10 20.38 -25.24 -51.84
C THR A 10 19.38 -24.80 -50.77
N LEU A 11 19.05 -25.69 -49.83
CA LEU A 11 18.20 -25.43 -48.68
C LEU A 11 19.05 -24.64 -47.63
N ILE A 12 18.82 -23.32 -47.50
CA ILE A 12 19.39 -22.52 -46.43
C ILE A 12 18.52 -22.77 -45.19
N ALA A 13 19.01 -23.58 -44.25
CA ALA A 13 18.41 -23.70 -42.92
C ALA A 13 18.74 -22.42 -42.13
N LEU A 14 17.76 -21.53 -42.00
CA LEU A 14 17.78 -20.45 -40.97
C LEU A 14 17.68 -21.14 -39.62
N CYS A 15 18.79 -21.23 -38.89
CA CYS A 15 18.81 -21.47 -37.46
C CYS A 15 18.26 -20.20 -36.75
N ALA A 16 16.93 -20.12 -36.57
CA ALA A 16 16.36 -19.22 -35.59
C ALA A 16 16.74 -19.76 -34.21
N GLY A 17 17.78 -19.20 -33.61
CA GLY A 17 18.11 -19.39 -32.21
C GLY A 17 16.86 -18.96 -31.38
N PRO A 18 16.60 -19.60 -30.23
CA PRO A 18 15.54 -19.13 -29.35
C PRO A 18 15.87 -17.68 -28.97
N ALA A 19 14.99 -16.73 -29.34
CA ALA A 19 15.00 -15.40 -28.75
C ALA A 19 14.71 -15.63 -27.28
N GLY A 20 15.76 -15.62 -26.44
CA GLY A 20 15.61 -15.61 -24.99
C GLY A 20 14.77 -14.39 -24.67
N ALA A 21 13.59 -14.60 -24.04
CA ALA A 21 12.87 -13.50 -23.43
C ALA A 21 13.85 -12.84 -22.45
N GLU A 22 14.20 -11.59 -22.70
CA GLU A 22 14.96 -10.80 -21.73
C GLU A 22 14.16 -10.80 -20.45
N ASP A 23 14.76 -11.32 -19.38
CA ASP A 23 14.17 -11.35 -18.05
C ASP A 23 14.18 -9.92 -17.51
N LEU A 24 13.07 -9.19 -17.74
CA LEU A 24 12.96 -7.78 -17.36
C LEU A 24 12.94 -7.66 -15.84
N LYS A 25 13.95 -6.98 -15.31
CA LYS A 25 14.07 -6.71 -13.87
C LYS A 25 13.25 -5.48 -13.47
N ALA A 26 12.69 -5.51 -12.24
CA ALA A 26 11.81 -4.46 -11.75
C ALA A 26 12.56 -3.17 -11.35
N PHE A 27 13.86 -3.25 -11.05
CA PHE A 27 14.64 -2.12 -10.56
C PHE A 27 15.90 -1.90 -11.38
N LYS A 28 16.30 -0.62 -11.46
CA LYS A 28 17.60 -0.18 -11.94
C LYS A 28 18.38 0.43 -10.79
N LEU A 29 19.52 -0.16 -10.43
CA LEU A 29 20.43 0.37 -9.45
C LEU A 29 21.59 1.07 -10.15
N THR A 30 21.82 2.35 -9.85
CA THR A 30 22.95 3.11 -10.39
C THR A 30 23.93 3.47 -9.28
N ILE A 31 25.21 3.07 -9.44
CA ILE A 31 26.27 3.35 -8.49
C ILE A 31 27.44 3.96 -9.27
N ASP A 32 27.86 5.17 -8.92
CA ASP A 32 28.96 5.90 -9.58
C ASP A 32 28.86 5.92 -11.12
N GLY A 33 27.60 6.02 -11.63
CA GLY A 33 27.32 6.06 -13.07
C GLY A 33 27.22 4.69 -13.75
N VAL A 34 27.49 3.60 -13.06
CA VAL A 34 27.26 2.22 -13.55
C VAL A 34 25.87 1.77 -13.17
N THR A 35 25.09 1.33 -14.15
CA THR A 35 23.70 0.87 -13.95
C THR A 35 23.61 -0.64 -14.10
N VAL A 36 22.87 -1.31 -13.21
CA VAL A 36 22.54 -2.73 -13.28
C VAL A 36 21.04 -2.92 -13.02
N ASP A 37 20.41 -3.81 -13.79
CA ASP A 37 19.03 -4.22 -13.57
C ASP A 37 19.01 -5.37 -12.54
N ILE A 38 18.13 -5.31 -11.52
CA ILE A 38 18.14 -6.21 -10.38
C ILE A 38 16.72 -6.35 -9.78
N ASP A 39 16.40 -7.53 -9.27
CA ASP A 39 15.17 -7.75 -8.50
C ASP A 39 15.45 -7.87 -6.99
N PRO A 40 14.45 -7.62 -6.13
CA PRO A 40 14.58 -7.86 -4.70
C PRO A 40 14.94 -9.33 -4.40
N GLY A 41 15.94 -9.53 -3.55
CA GLY A 41 16.50 -10.84 -3.21
C GLY A 41 17.66 -11.27 -4.11
N GLU A 42 17.98 -10.50 -5.17
CA GLU A 42 19.09 -10.80 -6.04
C GLU A 42 20.38 -10.07 -5.65
N SER A 43 21.49 -10.60 -6.14
CA SER A 43 22.82 -9.96 -6.09
C SER A 43 23.37 -9.82 -7.49
N ALA A 44 24.01 -8.70 -7.77
CA ALA A 44 24.72 -8.45 -9.04
C ALA A 44 26.15 -8.00 -8.78
N ASP A 45 27.08 -8.43 -9.64
CA ASP A 45 28.47 -7.96 -9.63
C ASP A 45 28.56 -6.74 -10.55
N VAL A 46 29.05 -5.62 -10.05
CA VAL A 46 29.23 -4.38 -10.80
C VAL A 46 30.70 -3.99 -10.81
N THR A 47 31.18 -3.54 -11.97
CA THR A 47 32.54 -2.99 -12.09
C THR A 47 32.43 -1.46 -12.06
N LEU A 48 32.89 -0.87 -10.98
CA LEU A 48 32.89 0.57 -10.75
C LEU A 48 34.02 1.26 -11.56
N PRO A 49 33.95 2.59 -11.75
CA PRO A 49 35.03 3.36 -12.34
C PRO A 49 36.38 3.09 -11.62
N GLY A 50 37.42 2.89 -12.38
CA GLY A 50 38.74 2.48 -11.85
C GLY A 50 38.95 0.96 -11.73
N GLY A 51 37.99 0.14 -12.22
CA GLY A 51 38.13 -1.32 -12.28
C GLY A 51 37.80 -2.04 -10.95
N LYS A 52 37.32 -1.35 -9.94
CA LYS A 52 36.94 -1.96 -8.68
C LYS A 52 35.64 -2.78 -8.87
N GLN A 53 35.69 -4.06 -8.56
CA GLN A 53 34.52 -4.92 -8.52
C GLN A 53 33.82 -4.78 -7.17
N SER A 54 32.46 -4.69 -7.20
CA SER A 54 31.59 -4.66 -6.03
C SER A 54 30.40 -5.55 -6.27
N ARG A 55 30.04 -6.34 -5.27
CA ARG A 55 28.80 -7.10 -5.26
C ARG A 55 27.73 -6.28 -4.55
N VAL A 56 26.60 -6.10 -5.21
CA VAL A 56 25.45 -5.39 -4.67
C VAL A 56 24.30 -6.36 -4.50
N THR A 57 23.52 -6.21 -3.43
CA THR A 57 22.33 -6.99 -3.15
C THR A 57 21.18 -6.03 -2.93
N LEU A 58 20.03 -6.30 -3.55
CA LEU A 58 18.80 -5.55 -3.33
C LEU A 58 17.89 -6.38 -2.44
N GLU A 59 17.60 -5.86 -1.25
CA GLU A 59 16.66 -6.48 -0.31
C GLU A 59 15.50 -5.55 -0.04
N ARG A 60 14.31 -6.12 0.11
CA ARG A 60 13.14 -5.37 0.56
C ARG A 60 13.06 -5.46 2.07
N ASN A 61 13.02 -4.32 2.76
CA ASN A 61 12.70 -4.31 4.19
C ASN A 61 11.26 -4.81 4.41
N ASP A 62 11.00 -5.43 5.55
CA ASP A 62 9.65 -5.88 5.92
C ASP A 62 8.67 -4.71 6.06
N PHE A 63 9.17 -3.56 6.52
CA PHE A 63 8.39 -2.37 6.79
C PHE A 63 8.98 -1.13 6.12
N ALA A 64 8.10 -0.21 5.77
CA ALA A 64 8.44 1.13 5.27
C ALA A 64 7.71 2.19 6.10
N THR A 65 8.22 3.42 6.08
CA THR A 65 7.55 4.57 6.70
C THR A 65 6.86 5.38 5.61
N PHE A 66 5.56 5.59 5.75
CA PHE A 66 4.81 6.55 4.97
C PHE A 66 4.74 7.89 5.72
N SER A 67 4.87 9.01 4.99
CA SER A 67 4.74 10.36 5.53
C SER A 67 3.82 11.19 4.66
N GLY A 68 2.71 11.64 5.24
CA GLY A 68 1.88 12.73 4.73
C GLY A 68 2.42 14.09 5.20
N SER A 69 1.63 15.15 5.01
CA SER A 69 2.01 16.48 5.45
C SER A 69 2.03 16.55 6.98
N ASP A 70 0.96 16.12 7.61
CA ASP A 70 0.72 16.29 9.06
C ASP A 70 0.75 14.97 9.85
N PHE A 71 1.11 13.86 9.22
CA PHE A 71 1.22 12.56 9.89
C PHE A 71 2.32 11.68 9.29
N SER A 72 2.65 10.60 9.99
CA SER A 72 3.44 9.49 9.45
C SER A 72 3.12 8.20 10.21
N PHE A 73 3.30 7.06 9.55
CA PHE A 73 3.14 5.73 10.13
C PHE A 73 4.02 4.70 9.43
N VAL A 74 4.20 3.55 10.06
CA VAL A 74 4.92 2.40 9.49
C VAL A 74 3.92 1.39 8.96
N HIS A 75 4.21 0.84 7.78
CA HIS A 75 3.38 -0.17 7.11
C HIS A 75 4.25 -1.28 6.51
N PRO A 76 3.68 -2.46 6.20
CA PRO A 76 4.38 -3.49 5.45
C PRO A 76 4.84 -2.96 4.09
N SER A 77 6.08 -3.18 3.72
CA SER A 77 6.67 -2.60 2.50
C SER A 77 6.10 -3.19 1.20
N ASN A 78 5.43 -4.33 1.30
CA ASN A 78 4.73 -4.97 0.18
C ASN A 78 3.30 -4.44 -0.04
N ILE A 79 2.81 -3.54 0.80
CA ILE A 79 1.51 -2.88 0.66
C ILE A 79 1.74 -1.41 0.33
N SER A 80 1.19 -0.95 -0.78
CA SER A 80 1.30 0.45 -1.19
C SER A 80 0.31 1.34 -0.45
N VAL A 81 0.72 2.59 -0.19
CA VAL A 81 -0.17 3.66 0.24
C VAL A 81 -0.44 4.58 -0.95
N THR A 82 -1.69 4.68 -1.37
CA THR A 82 -2.10 5.53 -2.48
C THR A 82 -2.66 6.85 -1.96
N LYS A 83 -2.30 7.95 -2.62
CA LYS A 83 -2.84 9.29 -2.33
C LYS A 83 -3.88 9.67 -3.39
N THR A 84 -4.99 10.21 -2.95
CA THR A 84 -6.05 10.79 -3.79
C THR A 84 -6.38 12.18 -3.28
N ASP A 85 -6.43 13.16 -4.18
CA ASP A 85 -6.96 14.48 -3.89
C ASP A 85 -8.48 14.44 -4.08
N LEU A 86 -9.23 14.75 -3.02
CA LEU A 86 -10.70 14.76 -3.04
C LEU A 86 -11.27 16.16 -3.34
N GLY A 87 -10.41 17.17 -3.56
CA GLY A 87 -10.81 18.57 -3.66
C GLY A 87 -11.00 19.24 -2.29
N ASP A 88 -11.32 20.54 -2.27
CA ASP A 88 -11.60 21.32 -1.06
C ASP A 88 -10.54 21.24 0.04
N ASP A 89 -9.26 21.07 -0.36
CA ASP A 89 -8.12 20.83 0.52
C ASP A 89 -8.26 19.55 1.37
N ILE A 90 -8.87 18.50 0.81
CA ILE A 90 -8.96 17.18 1.42
C ILE A 90 -8.09 16.20 0.63
N ALA A 91 -7.08 15.65 1.28
CA ALA A 91 -6.27 14.57 0.73
C ALA A 91 -6.55 13.25 1.45
N GLN A 92 -6.77 12.18 0.69
CA GLN A 92 -7.00 10.84 1.22
C GLN A 92 -5.81 9.92 0.91
N TYR A 93 -5.40 9.17 1.90
CA TYR A 93 -4.37 8.14 1.80
C TYR A 93 -5.00 6.81 2.15
N LEU A 94 -4.88 5.84 1.25
CA LEU A 94 -5.47 4.51 1.39
C LEU A 94 -4.37 3.44 1.37
N MET A 95 -4.39 2.57 2.35
CA MET A 95 -3.67 1.31 2.39
C MET A 95 -4.69 0.17 2.52
N ALA A 96 -4.59 -0.84 1.66
CA ALA A 96 -5.45 -2.02 1.71
C ALA A 96 -4.62 -3.30 1.61
N SER A 97 -4.88 -4.28 2.46
CA SER A 97 -4.30 -5.61 2.38
C SER A 97 -5.06 -6.51 1.41
N ALA A 98 -4.46 -7.63 1.02
CA ALA A 98 -5.10 -8.64 0.19
C ALA A 98 -6.31 -9.32 0.89
N LEU A 99 -6.36 -9.32 2.21
CA LEU A 99 -7.46 -9.86 3.02
C LEU A 99 -8.54 -8.81 3.36
N GLY A 100 -8.47 -7.62 2.75
CA GLY A 100 -9.51 -6.60 2.85
C GLY A 100 -9.43 -5.72 4.11
N THR A 101 -8.32 -5.77 4.85
CA THR A 101 -8.05 -4.77 5.88
C THR A 101 -7.73 -3.43 5.23
N ILE A 102 -8.34 -2.38 5.72
CA ILE A 102 -8.25 -1.03 5.17
C ILE A 102 -7.75 -0.08 6.26
N VAL A 103 -6.81 0.78 5.89
CA VAL A 103 -6.43 1.97 6.64
C VAL A 103 -6.60 3.17 5.73
N VAL A 104 -7.42 4.13 6.16
CA VAL A 104 -7.58 5.41 5.49
C VAL A 104 -7.13 6.52 6.43
N VAL A 105 -6.36 7.45 5.90
CA VAL A 105 -6.07 8.73 6.56
C VAL A 105 -6.57 9.84 5.65
N GLN A 106 -7.37 10.74 6.18
CA GLN A 106 -7.79 11.94 5.47
C GLN A 106 -7.21 13.16 6.16
N GLU A 107 -6.51 14.00 5.38
CA GLU A 107 -6.02 15.32 5.80
C GLU A 107 -7.03 16.38 5.36
N TYR A 108 -7.47 17.21 6.28
CA TYR A 108 -8.38 18.33 6.05
C TYR A 108 -7.64 19.64 6.29
N GLY A 109 -7.48 20.45 5.23
CA GLY A 109 -6.75 21.73 5.29
C GLY A 109 -7.60 22.93 5.68
N LYS A 110 -8.93 22.79 5.83
CA LYS A 110 -9.84 23.93 6.09
C LYS A 110 -10.88 23.66 7.18
N MET A 111 -10.83 22.52 7.86
CA MET A 111 -11.81 22.21 8.91
C MET A 111 -11.30 21.18 9.91
N ASN A 112 -11.89 21.18 11.10
CA ASN A 112 -11.72 20.10 12.07
C ASN A 112 -12.63 18.91 11.71
N PRO A 113 -12.07 17.73 11.32
CA PRO A 113 -12.88 16.61 10.87
C PRO A 113 -13.45 15.73 11.99
N VAL A 114 -13.19 16.01 13.27
CA VAL A 114 -13.63 15.16 14.39
C VAL A 114 -15.15 15.00 14.41
N SER A 115 -15.91 16.02 13.99
CA SER A 115 -17.38 15.94 13.88
C SER A 115 -17.88 15.03 12.75
N LEU A 116 -17.01 14.62 11.83
CA LEU A 116 -17.36 13.76 10.68
C LEU A 116 -17.32 12.26 11.00
N ASN A 117 -16.87 11.86 12.18
CA ASN A 117 -16.71 10.42 12.53
C ASN A 117 -18.01 9.62 12.29
N GLN A 118 -19.17 10.16 12.73
CA GLN A 118 -20.46 9.51 12.56
C GLN A 118 -20.91 9.43 11.10
N LEU A 119 -20.68 10.51 10.34
CA LEU A 119 -20.99 10.55 8.91
C LEU A 119 -20.15 9.52 8.14
N MET A 120 -18.87 9.44 8.43
CA MET A 120 -17.95 8.47 7.77
C MET A 120 -18.37 7.04 8.10
N LEU A 121 -18.73 6.73 9.35
CA LEU A 121 -19.24 5.42 9.71
C LEU A 121 -20.51 5.07 8.91
N GLN A 122 -21.44 5.99 8.81
CA GLN A 122 -22.69 5.80 8.07
C GLN A 122 -22.42 5.52 6.60
N GLU A 123 -21.56 6.32 5.94
CA GLU A 123 -21.26 6.13 4.52
C GLU A 123 -20.52 4.80 4.27
N MET A 124 -19.58 4.41 5.13
CA MET A 124 -18.83 3.16 4.98
C MET A 124 -19.68 1.90 5.25
N THR A 125 -20.75 2.01 6.03
CA THR A 125 -21.59 0.86 6.44
C THR A 125 -22.93 0.82 5.75
N LYS A 126 -23.32 1.87 5.01
CA LYS A 126 -24.62 2.09 4.39
C LYS A 126 -25.12 0.89 3.59
N GLU A 127 -24.32 0.38 2.67
CA GLU A 127 -24.70 -0.75 1.83
C GLU A 127 -24.96 -2.02 2.65
N SER A 128 -24.06 -2.31 3.59
CA SER A 128 -24.21 -3.47 4.48
C SER A 128 -25.48 -3.39 5.35
N VAL A 129 -25.73 -2.22 5.93
CA VAL A 129 -26.93 -1.98 6.76
C VAL A 129 -28.20 -2.07 5.90
N GLN A 130 -28.22 -1.49 4.70
CA GLN A 130 -29.33 -1.62 3.77
C GLN A 130 -29.57 -3.07 3.32
N ALA A 131 -28.50 -3.89 3.25
CA ALA A 131 -28.59 -5.32 3.00
C ALA A 131 -28.98 -6.15 4.23
N GLY A 132 -29.30 -5.51 5.38
CA GLY A 132 -29.78 -6.17 6.58
C GLY A 132 -28.69 -6.55 7.59
N ALA A 133 -27.49 -5.99 7.49
CA ALA A 133 -26.47 -6.16 8.52
C ALA A 133 -26.84 -5.39 9.81
N THR A 134 -26.42 -5.92 10.95
CA THR A 134 -26.53 -5.24 12.25
C THR A 134 -25.29 -4.39 12.48
N LEU A 135 -25.49 -3.10 12.76
CA LEU A 135 -24.44 -2.17 13.17
C LEU A 135 -24.53 -1.92 14.68
N THR A 136 -23.44 -2.15 15.39
CA THR A 136 -23.25 -1.73 16.78
C THR A 136 -22.12 -0.73 16.84
N GLN A 137 -22.23 0.29 17.70
CA GLN A 137 -21.19 1.31 17.82
C GLN A 137 -21.09 1.83 19.25
N GLU A 138 -19.89 2.32 19.59
CA GLU A 138 -19.61 2.96 20.87
C GLU A 138 -18.59 4.09 20.70
N PRO A 139 -18.60 5.12 21.54
CA PRO A 139 -17.54 6.12 21.56
C PRO A 139 -16.19 5.49 21.90
N THR A 140 -15.13 6.01 21.32
CA THR A 140 -13.77 5.57 21.62
C THR A 140 -12.79 6.75 21.68
N THR A 141 -11.71 6.56 22.43
CA THR A 141 -10.58 7.47 22.47
C THR A 141 -9.30 6.65 22.34
N ARG A 142 -8.45 7.03 21.40
CA ARG A 142 -7.16 6.40 21.19
C ARG A 142 -6.04 7.37 21.60
N LYS A 143 -5.22 6.95 22.55
CA LYS A 143 -4.05 7.70 22.96
C LYS A 143 -2.83 7.27 22.16
N LEU A 144 -2.15 8.23 21.52
CA LEU A 144 -0.90 8.02 20.80
C LEU A 144 0.30 8.00 21.74
N ALA A 145 1.44 7.50 21.24
CA ALA A 145 2.68 7.42 22.02
C ALA A 145 3.21 8.80 22.48
N ASP A 146 2.91 9.86 21.73
CA ASP A 146 3.27 11.26 22.07
C ASP A 146 2.27 11.92 23.03
N GLY A 147 1.25 11.19 23.49
CA GLY A 147 0.24 11.66 24.43
C GLY A 147 -0.98 12.34 23.80
N LYS A 148 -0.99 12.57 22.47
CA LYS A 148 -2.19 13.07 21.77
C LYS A 148 -3.33 12.08 21.88
N GLU A 149 -4.55 12.58 21.97
CA GLU A 149 -5.77 11.78 22.03
C GLU A 149 -6.60 11.99 20.77
N LEU A 150 -6.92 10.89 20.11
CA LEU A 150 -7.83 10.84 18.97
C LEU A 150 -9.20 10.40 19.47
N THR A 151 -10.23 11.16 19.17
CA THR A 151 -11.59 10.84 19.61
C THR A 151 -12.47 10.40 18.46
N GLY A 152 -13.39 9.48 18.70
CA GLY A 152 -14.26 8.99 17.65
C GLY A 152 -15.15 7.83 18.06
N ILE A 153 -15.29 6.87 17.16
CA ILE A 153 -16.24 5.77 17.25
C ILE A 153 -15.55 4.46 16.90
N ARG A 154 -15.80 3.43 17.69
CA ARG A 154 -15.58 2.04 17.34
C ARG A 154 -16.90 1.41 16.96
N ALA A 155 -16.93 0.60 15.91
CA ALA A 155 -18.14 -0.03 15.45
C ALA A 155 -17.91 -1.43 14.93
N GLN A 156 -18.92 -2.27 14.98
CA GLN A 156 -18.94 -3.59 14.38
C GLN A 156 -20.16 -3.73 13.47
N VAL A 157 -19.91 -4.19 12.24
CA VAL A 157 -20.94 -4.55 11.28
C VAL A 157 -21.00 -6.07 11.20
N LYS A 158 -22.15 -6.65 11.48
CA LYS A 158 -22.38 -8.10 11.44
C LYS A 158 -23.40 -8.43 10.37
N THR A 159 -22.98 -9.20 9.37
CA THR A 159 -23.84 -9.83 8.36
C THR A 159 -24.21 -11.25 8.80
N ARG A 160 -24.81 -12.04 7.92
CA ARG A 160 -25.08 -13.46 8.19
C ARG A 160 -23.83 -14.32 8.20
N THR A 161 -22.82 -13.95 7.43
CA THR A 161 -21.65 -14.77 7.15
C THR A 161 -20.35 -14.14 7.63
N ASP A 162 -20.35 -12.84 7.89
CA ASP A 162 -19.12 -12.11 8.19
C ASP A 162 -19.36 -11.00 9.23
N THR A 163 -18.26 -10.58 9.85
CA THR A 163 -18.21 -9.46 10.79
C THR A 163 -17.07 -8.54 10.34
N ALA A 164 -17.26 -7.24 10.45
CA ALA A 164 -16.21 -6.27 10.20
C ALA A 164 -16.13 -5.26 11.35
N ASP A 165 -14.94 -5.07 11.89
CA ASP A 165 -14.65 -4.09 12.92
C ASP A 165 -14.12 -2.81 12.30
N PHE A 166 -14.67 -1.68 12.75
CA PHE A 166 -14.30 -0.34 12.35
C PHE A 166 -13.81 0.46 13.54
N GLU A 167 -12.79 1.28 13.33
CA GLU A 167 -12.43 2.34 14.24
C GLU A 167 -12.23 3.63 13.44
N ILE A 168 -13.00 4.66 13.75
CA ILE A 168 -12.97 5.96 13.10
C ILE A 168 -12.70 7.00 14.17
N VAL A 169 -11.50 7.60 14.13
CA VAL A 169 -11.07 8.57 15.12
C VAL A 169 -10.42 9.76 14.44
N GLY A 170 -10.56 10.94 15.02
CA GLY A 170 -10.03 12.17 14.49
C GLY A 170 -9.21 12.96 15.51
N PHE A 171 -8.33 13.80 14.99
CA PHE A 171 -7.62 14.84 15.70
C PHE A 171 -7.71 16.14 14.88
N GLY A 172 -8.12 17.23 15.50
CA GLY A 172 -8.29 18.48 14.77
C GLY A 172 -8.01 19.72 15.58
N LEU A 173 -7.46 20.72 14.90
CA LEU A 173 -7.42 22.11 15.29
C LEU A 173 -8.67 22.82 14.73
N ALA A 174 -8.79 24.13 14.95
CA ALA A 174 -9.98 24.87 14.51
C ALA A 174 -10.18 24.84 12.99
N ASP A 175 -9.10 24.90 12.22
CA ASP A 175 -9.09 25.09 10.77
C ASP A 175 -8.50 23.92 9.97
N ARG A 176 -8.05 22.86 10.62
CA ARG A 176 -7.47 21.67 9.96
C ARG A 176 -7.47 20.46 10.86
N GLY A 177 -7.26 19.29 10.30
CA GLY A 177 -7.18 18.07 11.10
C GLY A 177 -7.01 16.80 10.28
N LEU A 178 -7.02 15.71 10.99
CA LEU A 178 -6.82 14.36 10.47
C LEU A 178 -7.97 13.47 10.92
N LEU A 179 -8.45 12.63 10.00
CA LEU A 179 -9.38 11.55 10.27
C LEU A 179 -8.71 10.22 9.92
N PHE A 180 -8.75 9.28 10.83
CA PHE A 180 -8.19 7.96 10.69
C PHE A 180 -9.30 6.92 10.71
N ILE A 181 -9.32 6.03 9.74
CA ILE A 181 -10.31 4.96 9.63
C ILE A 181 -9.56 3.65 9.47
N THR A 182 -9.87 2.68 10.30
CA THR A 182 -9.43 1.30 10.12
C THR A 182 -10.63 0.38 10.00
N ARG A 183 -10.54 -0.62 9.10
CA ARG A 183 -11.50 -1.70 8.95
C ARG A 183 -10.77 -3.02 8.89
N VAL A 184 -11.23 -4.00 9.65
CA VAL A 184 -10.72 -5.38 9.65
C VAL A 184 -11.89 -6.33 9.44
N ALA A 185 -11.76 -7.30 8.53
CA ALA A 185 -12.73 -8.39 8.39
C ALA A 185 -12.59 -9.37 9.56
N GLY A 186 -13.72 -9.84 10.10
CA GLY A 186 -13.72 -10.64 11.34
C GLY A 186 -13.04 -12.00 11.20
N GLU A 187 -13.21 -12.68 10.06
CA GLU A 187 -12.57 -13.97 9.79
C GLU A 187 -11.04 -13.86 9.70
N ASP A 188 -10.53 -12.72 9.23
CA ASP A 188 -9.11 -12.45 9.07
C ASP A 188 -8.52 -11.61 10.21
N ALA A 189 -9.31 -11.24 11.21
CA ALA A 189 -8.93 -10.32 12.27
C ALA A 189 -7.64 -10.76 13.00
N ALA A 190 -7.47 -12.04 13.25
CA ALA A 190 -6.30 -12.56 13.93
C ALA A 190 -5.01 -12.41 13.11
N THR A 191 -5.10 -12.60 11.78
CA THR A 191 -3.98 -12.49 10.83
C THR A 191 -3.65 -11.03 10.55
N GLU A 192 -4.66 -10.17 10.45
CA GLU A 192 -4.53 -8.78 10.05
C GLU A 192 -4.32 -7.81 11.22
N LYS A 193 -4.62 -8.24 12.44
CA LYS A 193 -4.42 -7.44 13.66
C LYS A 193 -3.00 -6.87 13.78
N PRO A 194 -1.90 -7.61 13.51
CA PRO A 194 -0.55 -7.06 13.58
C PRO A 194 -0.32 -5.86 12.65
N LEU A 195 -0.96 -5.81 11.48
CA LEU A 195 -0.90 -4.68 10.56
C LEU A 195 -1.52 -3.43 11.21
N ILE A 196 -2.72 -3.57 11.75
CA ILE A 196 -3.43 -2.47 12.42
C ILE A 196 -2.70 -2.03 13.69
N ASP A 197 -2.21 -2.98 14.49
CA ASP A 197 -1.43 -2.67 15.69
C ASP A 197 -0.16 -1.89 15.32
N LYS A 198 0.55 -2.29 14.25
CA LYS A 198 1.76 -1.59 13.77
C LYS A 198 1.45 -0.19 13.30
N PHE A 199 0.35 -0.02 12.55
CA PHE A 199 -0.13 1.30 12.14
C PHE A 199 -0.33 2.20 13.35
N TRP A 200 -1.15 1.79 14.33
CA TRP A 200 -1.47 2.59 15.50
C TRP A 200 -0.28 2.87 16.41
N GLN A 201 0.61 1.89 16.62
CA GLN A 201 1.81 2.04 17.45
C GLN A 201 2.82 3.02 16.86
N SER A 202 2.87 3.12 15.54
CA SER A 202 3.83 3.96 14.83
C SER A 202 3.27 5.30 14.38
N LEU A 203 1.95 5.49 14.49
CA LEU A 203 1.29 6.73 14.07
C LEU A 203 1.82 7.92 14.84
N LYS A 204 2.25 8.94 14.10
CA LYS A 204 2.64 10.26 14.60
C LYS A 204 1.79 11.31 13.93
N VAL A 205 1.21 12.20 14.72
CA VAL A 205 0.47 13.37 14.28
C VAL A 205 1.34 14.60 14.52
N LYS A 206 1.55 15.41 13.47
CA LYS A 206 2.44 16.57 13.48
C LYS A 206 1.71 17.92 13.65
N LEU A 207 0.36 17.88 13.81
CA LEU A 207 -0.49 19.04 14.05
C LEU A 207 -0.28 19.64 15.45
#